data_f05694aac324fa69c749f44bda7ef244
#
_entry.id   f05694aac324fa69c749f44bda7ef244
#
_cell.length_a   1.000
_cell.length_b   1.000
_cell.length_c   1.000
_cell.angle_alpha   90.00
_cell.angle_beta   90.00
_cell.angle_gamma   90.00
#
_symmetry.space_group_name_H-M   'P 1'
#
loop_
_entity.id
_entity.type
_entity.pdbx_description
1 polymer ?
#
loop_
_entity_poly.entity_id
_entity_poly.type
_entity_poly.pdbx_seq_one_letter_code
_entity_poly.pdbx_strand_id
1 'polypeptide(L)'
;GLDQTLARARAHLERHHIKFQPGLNEDLAATSIWGTQQPNLFPGAKYDGVFSMWYGKGPGVDRCGDVFKHANAAGTSQHGGVLVLAGDGHAAKSSTLPHQSEHIFKACLIPVLNPSSVQDYLDLGLHGYAMSRSSGLWVAYKCVTDVVESGASVIVDPERVSTRIPGDFQLPS
;
A
#
# COMPACT_ATOMS: atom_id res chain seq x y z
N GLY A 1 4.06 -8.81 14.51
CA GLY A 1 3.50 -7.92 13.49
C GLY A 1 4.16 -8.11 12.14
N LEU A 2 3.68 -7.40 11.13
CA LEU A 2 4.15 -7.52 9.75
C LEU A 2 5.68 -7.29 9.63
N ASP A 3 6.22 -6.31 10.33
CA ASP A 3 7.64 -5.99 10.44
C ASP A 3 8.50 -7.19 10.85
N GLN A 4 8.10 -7.90 11.90
CA GLN A 4 8.82 -9.07 12.37
C GLN A 4 8.73 -10.23 11.38
N THR A 5 7.58 -10.40 10.72
CA THR A 5 7.39 -11.43 9.70
C THR A 5 8.26 -11.14 8.48
N LEU A 6 8.31 -9.90 8.01
CA LEU A 6 9.17 -9.48 6.90
C LEU A 6 10.66 -9.66 7.26
N ALA A 7 11.07 -9.28 8.47
CA ALA A 7 12.44 -9.48 8.92
C ALA A 7 12.86 -10.96 8.94
N ARG A 8 11.96 -11.86 9.35
CA ARG A 8 12.21 -13.32 9.31
C ARG A 8 12.23 -13.89 7.88
N ALA A 9 11.48 -13.28 6.99
CA ALA A 9 11.39 -13.70 5.57
C ALA A 9 12.53 -13.16 4.70
N ARG A 10 13.59 -12.59 5.25
CA ARG A 10 14.64 -11.87 4.54
C ARG A 10 15.18 -12.63 3.31
N ALA A 11 15.45 -13.92 3.43
CA ALA A 11 15.94 -14.73 2.31
C ALA A 11 14.94 -14.83 1.14
N HIS A 12 13.63 -14.83 1.43
CA HIS A 12 12.58 -14.78 0.40
C HIS A 12 12.51 -13.39 -0.23
N LEU A 13 12.60 -12.33 0.57
CA LEU A 13 12.57 -10.95 0.06
C LEU A 13 13.74 -10.71 -0.90
N GLU A 14 14.94 -11.10 -0.52
CA GLU A 14 16.14 -10.96 -1.35
C GLU A 14 16.01 -11.74 -2.68
N ARG A 15 15.48 -12.98 -2.65
CA ARG A 15 15.25 -13.81 -3.84
C ARG A 15 14.28 -13.14 -4.84
N HIS A 16 13.31 -12.39 -4.33
CA HIS A 16 12.30 -11.71 -5.13
C HIS A 16 12.59 -10.23 -5.36
N HIS A 17 13.81 -9.78 -5.06
CA HIS A 17 14.22 -8.37 -5.20
C HIS A 17 13.35 -7.39 -4.40
N ILE A 18 12.83 -7.84 -3.26
CA ILE A 18 12.01 -7.02 -2.36
C ILE A 18 12.92 -6.41 -1.30
N LYS A 19 12.98 -5.09 -1.24
CA LYS A 19 13.73 -4.36 -0.23
C LYS A 19 12.82 -4.01 0.95
N PHE A 20 13.05 -4.65 2.08
CA PHE A 20 12.45 -4.26 3.35
C PHE A 20 13.32 -3.19 4.01
N GLN A 21 12.73 -2.01 4.24
CA GLN A 21 13.41 -0.86 4.83
C GLN A 21 12.60 -0.37 6.04
N PRO A 22 13.04 -0.67 7.27
CA PRO A 22 12.43 -0.09 8.46
C PRO A 22 12.51 1.45 8.42
N GLY A 23 11.37 2.11 8.59
CA GLY A 23 11.33 3.56 8.70
C GLY A 23 11.66 4.01 10.12
N LEU A 24 12.26 5.20 10.26
CA LEU A 24 12.48 5.82 11.56
C LEU A 24 11.14 6.25 12.20
N ASN A 25 10.23 6.71 11.36
CA ASN A 25 8.84 6.96 11.69
C ASN A 25 7.97 6.86 10.43
N GLU A 26 6.66 7.00 10.60
CA GLU A 26 5.67 6.81 9.54
C GLU A 26 5.80 7.84 8.42
N ASP A 27 6.07 9.12 8.73
CA ASP A 27 6.23 10.19 7.74
C ASP A 27 7.45 9.95 6.85
N LEU A 28 8.58 9.62 7.47
CA LEU A 28 9.82 9.37 6.74
C LEU A 28 9.71 8.11 5.88
N ALA A 29 8.99 7.09 6.37
CA ALA A 29 8.69 5.90 5.58
C ALA A 29 7.84 6.26 4.35
N ALA A 30 6.78 7.04 4.53
CA ALA A 30 5.91 7.48 3.42
C ALA A 30 6.67 8.37 2.43
N THR A 31 7.51 9.28 2.91
CA THR A 31 8.37 10.14 2.07
C THR A 31 9.37 9.30 1.26
N SER A 32 9.95 8.27 1.86
CA SER A 32 10.86 7.35 1.16
C SER A 32 10.14 6.61 0.04
N ILE A 33 8.91 6.15 0.29
CA ILE A 33 8.07 5.51 -0.74
C ILE A 33 7.70 6.49 -1.85
N TRP A 34 7.32 7.72 -1.49
CA TRP A 34 7.09 8.77 -2.50
C TRP A 34 8.29 8.93 -3.43
N GLY A 35 9.51 9.00 -2.87
CA GLY A 35 10.74 9.04 -3.67
C GLY A 35 10.88 7.88 -4.66
N THR A 36 10.44 6.67 -4.29
CA THR A 36 10.49 5.50 -5.20
C THR A 36 9.55 5.63 -6.40
N GLN A 37 8.53 6.47 -6.30
CA GLN A 37 7.54 6.69 -7.37
C GLN A 37 7.93 7.83 -8.32
N GLN A 38 9.09 8.45 -8.10
CA GLN A 38 9.59 9.57 -8.91
C GLN A 38 10.95 9.26 -9.61
N PRO A 39 11.15 8.03 -10.16
CA PRO A 39 12.45 7.63 -10.70
C PRO A 39 12.89 8.50 -11.88
N ASN A 40 11.94 9.04 -12.66
CA ASN A 40 12.21 9.80 -13.87
C ASN A 40 12.60 11.26 -13.62
N LEU A 41 12.52 11.76 -12.39
CA LEU A 41 12.93 13.13 -12.04
C LEU A 41 14.45 13.29 -11.96
N PHE A 42 15.19 12.19 -11.82
CA PHE A 42 16.63 12.21 -11.65
C PHE A 42 17.32 11.26 -12.63
N PRO A 43 18.49 11.64 -13.18
CA PRO A 43 19.26 10.73 -14.03
C PRO A 43 19.78 9.54 -13.22
N GLY A 44 19.92 8.38 -13.87
CA GLY A 44 20.51 7.19 -13.29
C GLY A 44 19.51 6.23 -12.61
N ALA A 45 18.23 6.39 -12.88
CA ALA A 45 17.24 5.39 -12.46
C ALA A 45 17.61 4.01 -13.02
N LYS A 46 17.58 2.98 -12.15
CA LYS A 46 17.91 1.58 -12.53
C LYS A 46 16.68 0.80 -12.99
N TYR A 47 15.48 1.31 -12.70
CA TYR A 47 14.21 0.67 -12.99
C TYR A 47 13.23 1.71 -13.55
N ASP A 48 12.32 1.27 -14.40
CA ASP A 48 11.26 2.12 -14.97
C ASP A 48 10.12 2.38 -13.97
N GLY A 49 10.16 1.72 -12.85
CA GLY A 49 9.22 1.84 -11.74
C GLY A 49 9.34 0.66 -10.79
N VAL A 50 8.83 0.84 -9.59
CA VAL A 50 8.80 -0.21 -8.56
C VAL A 50 7.44 -0.22 -7.87
N PHE A 51 7.00 -1.39 -7.46
CA PHE A 51 5.90 -1.50 -6.52
C PHE A 51 6.39 -1.22 -5.11
N SER A 52 5.64 -0.45 -4.37
CA SER A 52 5.97 -0.12 -3.00
C SER A 52 4.80 -0.38 -2.07
N MET A 53 5.11 -0.64 -0.81
CA MET A 53 4.14 -0.87 0.24
C MET A 53 4.55 -0.07 1.48
N TRP A 54 3.65 0.78 1.94
CA TRP A 54 3.74 1.40 3.26
C TRP A 54 2.80 0.66 4.22
N TYR A 55 3.16 0.54 5.48
CA TYR A 55 2.24 0.02 6.48
C TYR A 55 2.41 0.75 7.81
N GLY A 56 1.29 0.97 8.48
CA GLY A 56 1.23 1.60 9.79
C GLY A 56 -0.14 1.44 10.43
N LYS A 57 -0.23 1.74 11.73
CA LYS A 57 -1.51 1.83 12.42
C LYS A 57 -2.21 3.16 12.12
N GLY A 58 -3.48 3.29 12.52
CA GLY A 58 -4.25 4.52 12.38
C GLY A 58 -3.51 5.79 12.83
N PRO A 59 -2.87 5.85 14.02
CA PRO A 59 -2.07 7.03 14.40
C PRO A 59 -0.93 7.35 13.42
N GLY A 60 -0.34 6.34 12.78
CA GLY A 60 0.65 6.53 11.73
C GLY A 60 0.04 7.12 10.46
N VAL A 61 -1.17 6.71 10.10
CA VAL A 61 -1.93 7.32 8.98
C VAL A 61 -2.22 8.78 9.28
N ASP A 62 -2.71 9.10 10.49
CA ASP A 62 -3.04 10.46 10.90
C ASP A 62 -1.84 11.40 10.73
N ARG A 63 -0.66 11.00 11.19
CA ARG A 63 0.54 11.85 11.08
C ARG A 63 1.09 11.98 9.66
N CYS A 64 0.74 11.06 8.75
CA CYS A 64 1.17 11.09 7.35
C CYS A 64 0.25 11.89 6.43
N GLY A 65 -0.79 12.57 6.95
CA GLY A 65 -1.81 13.23 6.14
C GLY A 65 -1.24 14.22 5.12
N ASP A 66 -0.23 14.99 5.48
CA ASP A 66 0.43 15.93 4.57
C ASP A 66 1.22 15.20 3.47
N VAL A 67 2.08 14.28 3.86
CA VAL A 67 2.90 13.54 2.89
C VAL A 67 2.04 12.69 1.95
N PHE A 68 0.95 12.10 2.44
CA PHE A 68 0.02 11.34 1.59
C PHE A 68 -0.67 12.21 0.55
N LYS A 69 -1.08 13.44 0.90
CA LYS A 69 -1.65 14.40 -0.06
C LYS A 69 -0.66 14.73 -1.17
N HIS A 70 0.56 15.09 -0.80
CA HIS A 70 1.60 15.45 -1.76
C HIS A 70 2.02 14.27 -2.62
N ALA A 71 2.21 13.11 -2.02
CA ALA A 71 2.60 11.91 -2.73
C ALA A 71 1.52 11.42 -3.71
N ASN A 72 0.25 11.47 -3.30
CA ASN A 72 -0.87 11.10 -4.18
C ASN A 72 -1.06 12.12 -5.32
N ALA A 73 -0.86 13.42 -5.05
CA ALA A 73 -0.90 14.46 -6.09
C ALA A 73 0.25 14.34 -7.09
N ALA A 74 1.44 13.92 -6.64
CA ALA A 74 2.58 13.65 -7.52
C ALA A 74 2.40 12.37 -8.34
N GLY A 75 1.58 11.44 -7.84
CA GLY A 75 1.28 10.18 -8.51
C GLY A 75 2.36 9.12 -8.42
N THR A 76 2.13 7.99 -9.10
CA THR A 76 3.07 6.89 -9.23
C THR A 76 3.81 6.96 -10.56
N SER A 77 4.97 6.29 -10.66
CA SER A 77 5.61 6.09 -11.95
C SER A 77 4.75 5.16 -12.84
N GLN A 78 4.91 5.28 -14.14
CA GLN A 78 4.15 4.51 -15.13
C GLN A 78 4.18 2.99 -14.88
N HIS A 79 5.31 2.46 -14.42
CA HIS A 79 5.51 1.05 -14.08
C HIS A 79 5.64 0.82 -12.57
N GLY A 80 5.16 1.77 -11.76
CA GLY A 80 5.12 1.69 -10.31
C GLY A 80 3.73 1.35 -9.78
N GLY A 81 3.56 1.61 -8.50
CA GLY A 81 2.30 1.47 -7.78
C GLY A 81 2.53 1.40 -6.28
N VAL A 82 1.59 1.91 -5.51
CA VAL A 82 1.73 1.96 -4.05
C VAL A 82 0.47 1.44 -3.36
N LEU A 83 0.67 0.54 -2.40
CA LEU A 83 -0.33 0.17 -1.41
C LEU A 83 0.03 0.79 -0.05
N VAL A 84 -0.97 1.39 0.59
CA VAL A 84 -0.88 1.96 1.93
C VAL A 84 -1.71 1.10 2.89
N LEU A 85 -1.06 0.19 3.61
CA LEU A 85 -1.72 -0.72 4.55
C LEU A 85 -1.98 0.01 5.87
N ALA A 86 -3.24 0.26 6.18
CA ALA A 86 -3.68 0.91 7.40
C ALA A 86 -4.23 -0.10 8.41
N GLY A 87 -3.49 -0.34 9.47
CA GLY A 87 -3.91 -1.20 10.57
C GLY A 87 -4.93 -0.49 11.47
N ASP A 88 -6.21 -0.68 11.19
CA ASP A 88 -7.31 -0.06 11.92
C ASP A 88 -7.85 -0.96 13.02
N GLY A 89 -7.85 -0.45 14.23
CA GLY A 89 -8.50 -1.06 15.38
C GLY A 89 -9.75 -0.28 15.75
N HIS A 90 -10.92 -0.69 15.25
CA HIS A 90 -12.19 -0.03 15.56
C HIS A 90 -12.56 -0.09 17.04
N ALA A 91 -12.03 -1.07 17.77
CA ALA A 91 -12.18 -1.23 19.21
C ALA A 91 -10.91 -0.79 19.99
N ALA A 92 -10.03 -0.01 19.40
CA ALA A 92 -8.78 0.47 19.99
C ALA A 92 -7.84 -0.64 20.51
N LYS A 93 -7.84 -1.83 19.89
CA LYS A 93 -7.16 -3.02 20.39
C LYS A 93 -5.65 -2.83 20.64
N SER A 94 -4.94 -2.16 19.73
CA SER A 94 -3.49 -1.91 19.82
C SER A 94 -3.11 -0.43 19.86
N SER A 95 -4.09 0.45 19.99
CA SER A 95 -3.93 1.90 20.07
C SER A 95 -4.72 2.45 21.27
N THR A 96 -4.43 3.69 21.69
CA THR A 96 -5.15 4.33 22.80
C THR A 96 -6.60 4.67 22.44
N LEU A 97 -6.84 5.00 21.16
CA LEU A 97 -8.15 5.39 20.64
C LEU A 97 -8.53 4.52 19.44
N PRO A 98 -9.84 4.32 19.17
CA PRO A 98 -10.32 3.73 17.92
C PRO A 98 -9.87 4.54 16.71
N HIS A 99 -9.62 3.87 15.59
CA HIS A 99 -9.25 4.51 14.33
C HIS A 99 -10.08 4.02 13.16
N GLN A 100 -10.41 4.95 12.28
CA GLN A 100 -11.04 4.75 10.99
C GLN A 100 -10.28 5.58 9.96
N SER A 101 -9.22 5.00 9.41
CA SER A 101 -8.25 5.70 8.55
C SER A 101 -8.83 6.15 7.20
N GLU A 102 -9.96 5.60 6.77
CA GLU A 102 -10.62 5.99 5.52
C GLU A 102 -10.98 7.48 5.44
N HIS A 103 -11.22 8.15 6.56
CA HIS A 103 -11.49 9.59 6.58
C HIS A 103 -10.28 10.41 6.15
N ILE A 104 -9.08 9.99 6.60
CA ILE A 104 -7.82 10.62 6.18
C ILE A 104 -7.56 10.34 4.70
N PHE A 105 -7.73 9.10 4.26
CA PHE A 105 -7.53 8.75 2.86
C PHE A 105 -8.49 9.49 1.93
N LYS A 106 -9.74 9.65 2.32
CA LYS A 106 -10.71 10.48 1.59
C LYS A 106 -10.22 11.93 1.47
N ALA A 107 -9.71 12.51 2.57
CA ALA A 107 -9.15 13.87 2.55
C ALA A 107 -7.88 13.98 1.69
N CYS A 108 -7.15 12.88 1.49
CA CYS A 108 -5.97 12.80 0.62
C CYS A 108 -6.30 12.38 -0.83
N LEU A 109 -7.58 12.17 -1.16
CA LEU A 109 -8.04 11.68 -2.46
C LEU A 109 -7.46 10.30 -2.83
N ILE A 110 -7.17 9.49 -1.82
CA ILE A 110 -6.65 8.13 -1.99
C ILE A 110 -7.82 7.15 -1.93
N PRO A 111 -8.08 6.35 -2.97
CA PRO A 111 -9.11 5.31 -2.94
C PRO A 111 -8.77 4.23 -1.90
N VAL A 112 -9.81 3.67 -1.29
CA VAL A 112 -9.68 2.70 -0.19
C VAL A 112 -10.25 1.35 -0.58
N LEU A 113 -9.45 0.31 -0.47
CA LEU A 113 -9.88 -1.08 -0.52
C LEU A 113 -10.08 -1.60 0.91
N ASN A 114 -11.18 -2.28 1.15
CA ASN A 114 -11.55 -2.80 2.46
C ASN A 114 -11.81 -4.31 2.40
N PRO A 115 -10.77 -5.16 2.56
CA PRO A 115 -10.92 -6.60 2.60
C PRO A 115 -11.84 -7.05 3.74
N SER A 116 -12.74 -7.98 3.47
CA SER A 116 -13.70 -8.53 4.43
C SER A 116 -13.36 -9.95 4.90
N SER A 117 -12.37 -10.57 4.25
CA SER A 117 -11.91 -11.92 4.56
C SER A 117 -10.41 -12.08 4.37
N VAL A 118 -9.84 -13.19 4.87
CA VAL A 118 -8.42 -13.50 4.67
C VAL A 118 -8.09 -13.71 3.19
N GLN A 119 -9.02 -14.27 2.40
CA GLN A 119 -8.86 -14.42 0.96
C GLN A 119 -8.80 -13.06 0.26
N ASP A 120 -9.64 -12.11 0.68
CA ASP A 120 -9.65 -10.76 0.09
C ASP A 120 -8.31 -10.04 0.26
N TYR A 121 -7.54 -10.35 1.32
CA TYR A 121 -6.20 -9.78 1.47
C TYR A 121 -5.24 -10.18 0.35
N LEU A 122 -5.40 -11.36 -0.23
CA LEU A 122 -4.61 -11.79 -1.38
C LEU A 122 -5.16 -11.16 -2.67
N ASP A 123 -6.45 -11.32 -2.89
CA ASP A 123 -7.12 -10.96 -4.15
C ASP A 123 -7.14 -9.44 -4.36
N LEU A 124 -7.58 -8.67 -3.37
CA LEU A 124 -7.62 -7.21 -3.45
C LEU A 124 -6.23 -6.58 -3.37
N GLY A 125 -5.23 -7.26 -2.78
CA GLY A 125 -3.86 -6.78 -2.79
C GLY A 125 -3.29 -6.68 -4.21
N LEU A 126 -3.48 -7.74 -5.02
CA LEU A 126 -3.10 -7.75 -6.43
C LEU A 126 -3.90 -6.73 -7.24
N HIS A 127 -5.22 -6.66 -6.99
CA HIS A 127 -6.08 -5.67 -7.61
C HIS A 127 -5.67 -4.23 -7.27
N GLY A 128 -5.30 -3.98 -6.01
CA GLY A 128 -4.85 -2.66 -5.53
C GLY A 128 -3.58 -2.18 -6.23
N TYR A 129 -2.61 -3.04 -6.46
CA TYR A 129 -1.42 -2.68 -7.25
C TYR A 129 -1.77 -2.38 -8.72
N ALA A 130 -2.63 -3.19 -9.33
CA ALA A 130 -3.09 -2.93 -10.70
C ALA A 130 -3.87 -1.60 -10.79
N MET A 131 -4.72 -1.32 -9.80
CA MET A 131 -5.47 -0.06 -9.68
C MET A 131 -4.52 1.13 -9.51
N SER A 132 -3.53 1.03 -8.63
CA SER A 132 -2.53 2.08 -8.42
C SER A 132 -1.75 2.38 -9.70
N ARG A 133 -1.26 1.33 -10.37
CA ARG A 133 -0.50 1.46 -11.62
C ARG A 133 -1.34 2.09 -12.74
N SER A 134 -2.60 1.68 -12.90
CA SER A 134 -3.43 2.16 -14.00
C SER A 134 -3.95 3.57 -13.78
N SER A 135 -4.20 3.97 -12.54
CA SER A 135 -4.72 5.30 -12.20
C SER A 135 -3.64 6.34 -11.90
N GLY A 136 -2.42 5.90 -11.59
CA GLY A 136 -1.36 6.78 -11.09
C GLY A 136 -1.55 7.20 -9.62
N LEU A 137 -2.60 6.74 -8.94
CA LEU A 137 -2.88 7.09 -7.55
C LEU A 137 -2.23 6.09 -6.57
N TRP A 138 -1.97 6.53 -5.37
CA TRP A 138 -1.76 5.63 -4.24
C TRP A 138 -3.09 4.95 -3.88
N VAL A 139 -3.04 3.73 -3.41
CA VAL A 139 -4.24 2.97 -3.02
C VAL A 139 -4.12 2.55 -1.56
N ALA A 140 -5.09 2.98 -0.75
CA ALA A 140 -5.17 2.57 0.64
C ALA A 140 -5.77 1.17 0.76
N TYR A 141 -5.26 0.44 1.73
CA TYR A 141 -5.62 -0.94 1.98
C TYR A 141 -5.91 -1.14 3.46
N LYS A 142 -7.19 -1.23 3.79
CA LYS A 142 -7.63 -1.27 5.17
C LYS A 142 -7.38 -2.64 5.79
N CYS A 143 -6.66 -2.66 6.90
CA CYS A 143 -6.33 -3.87 7.65
C CYS A 143 -7.05 -3.82 9.01
N VAL A 144 -8.32 -4.21 9.00
CA VAL A 144 -9.14 -4.24 10.22
C VAL A 144 -8.67 -5.38 11.12
N THR A 145 -8.45 -5.07 12.40
CA THR A 145 -7.91 -6.01 13.40
C THR A 145 -8.64 -7.35 13.40
N ASP A 146 -9.97 -7.33 13.38
CA ASP A 146 -10.80 -8.56 13.46
C ASP A 146 -10.56 -9.51 12.29
N VAL A 147 -10.22 -8.98 11.12
CA VAL A 147 -9.93 -9.79 9.93
C VAL A 147 -8.46 -10.22 9.88
N VAL A 148 -7.50 -9.30 10.14
CA VAL A 148 -6.07 -9.63 10.06
C VAL A 148 -5.57 -10.55 11.17
N GLU A 149 -6.29 -10.64 12.29
CA GLU A 149 -6.00 -11.57 13.38
C GLU A 149 -6.80 -12.88 13.27
N SER A 150 -7.68 -13.00 12.28
CA SER A 150 -8.38 -14.26 11.99
C SER A 150 -7.50 -15.21 11.16
N GLY A 151 -7.89 -16.46 11.08
CA GLY A 151 -7.25 -17.49 10.27
C GLY A 151 -8.26 -18.17 9.37
N ALA A 152 -7.90 -18.46 8.14
CA ALA A 152 -8.72 -19.20 7.20
C ALA A 152 -7.86 -19.98 6.20
N SER A 153 -8.45 -21.02 5.60
CA SER A 153 -7.86 -21.61 4.39
C SER A 153 -8.07 -20.69 3.21
N VAL A 154 -7.04 -20.48 2.42
CA VAL A 154 -7.07 -19.61 1.24
C VAL A 154 -6.61 -20.37 0.00
N ILE A 155 -7.08 -19.94 -1.16
CA ILE A 155 -6.61 -20.40 -2.47
C ILE A 155 -5.46 -19.48 -2.89
N VAL A 156 -4.28 -20.06 -3.08
CA VAL A 156 -3.10 -19.36 -3.61
C VAL A 156 -2.92 -19.80 -5.06
N ASP A 157 -3.43 -18.99 -5.97
CA ASP A 157 -3.37 -19.20 -7.40
C ASP A 157 -3.04 -17.87 -8.08
N PRO A 158 -1.89 -17.75 -8.78
CA PRO A 158 -1.50 -16.52 -9.47
C PRO A 158 -2.51 -16.05 -10.54
N GLU A 159 -3.28 -16.98 -11.11
CA GLU A 159 -4.27 -16.69 -12.16
C GLU A 159 -5.67 -16.43 -11.63
N ARG A 160 -5.87 -16.57 -10.33
CA ARG A 160 -7.17 -16.35 -9.69
C ARG A 160 -7.69 -14.92 -9.87
N VAL A 161 -6.80 -13.93 -9.82
CA VAL A 161 -7.15 -12.51 -9.96
C VAL A 161 -6.84 -12.05 -11.38
N SER A 162 -7.89 -11.89 -12.18
CA SER A 162 -7.76 -11.28 -13.51
C SER A 162 -8.09 -9.79 -13.42
N THR A 163 -7.10 -8.94 -13.63
CA THR A 163 -7.30 -7.49 -13.69
C THR A 163 -7.46 -7.05 -15.15
N ARG A 164 -8.52 -6.28 -15.40
CA ARG A 164 -8.73 -5.65 -16.71
C ARG A 164 -8.53 -4.15 -16.58
N ILE A 165 -7.54 -3.62 -17.29
CA ILE A 165 -7.36 -2.17 -17.39
C ILE A 165 -8.31 -1.65 -18.46
N PRO A 166 -9.15 -0.60 -18.17
CA PRO A 166 -10.01 -0.01 -19.17
C PRO A 166 -9.19 0.51 -20.36
N GLY A 167 -9.45 -0.01 -21.56
CA GLY A 167 -8.69 0.36 -22.77
C GLY A 167 -9.13 1.68 -23.38
N ASP A 168 -10.24 2.23 -22.92
CA ASP A 168 -10.88 3.47 -23.37
C ASP A 168 -10.49 4.71 -22.54
N PHE A 169 -9.73 4.50 -21.47
CA PHE A 169 -9.25 5.58 -20.61
C PHE A 169 -7.79 5.92 -20.94
N GLN A 170 -7.60 7.08 -21.56
CA GLN A 170 -6.26 7.67 -21.74
C GLN A 170 -6.06 8.76 -20.68
N LEU A 171 -5.00 8.61 -19.87
CA LEU A 171 -4.60 9.69 -18.98
C LEU A 171 -4.21 10.91 -19.84
N PRO A 172 -4.61 12.13 -19.46
CA PRO A 172 -4.10 13.34 -20.11
C PRO A 172 -2.58 13.35 -20.06
N SER A 173 -1.96 13.66 -21.18
CA SER A 173 -0.49 13.79 -21.31
C SER A 173 0.04 15.00 -20.56
#